data_83b5cad0a220430bf81faa20ca21e249
#
_entry.id   83b5cad0a220430bf81faa20ca21e249
#
_cell.length_a   1.000
_cell.length_b   1.000
_cell.length_c   1.000
_cell.angle_alpha   90.00
_cell.angle_beta   90.00
_cell.angle_gamma   90.00
#
_symmetry.space_group_name_H-M   'P 1'
#
loop_
_entity.id
_entity.type
_entity.pdbx_description
1 polymer ?
#
loop_
_entity_poly.entity_id
_entity_poly.type
_entity_poly.pdbx_seq_one_letter_code
_entity_poly.pdbx_strand_id
1 'polypeptide(L)'
;MTPQEQLCEKMRQEQNKYYDWLTAQPPEEILRHAYEYSVREDIILATEEMNLTPAQVRELLKSPAPLADVYKDFSKLETDYMSIVAQCVEDRADDLLKKEQQQNPPKVYRQSITYARQHNEVQQYRESYRLNERCGDEINGAIALHYDGMRLGDGAVKQVVEEYGLERTKYVLAAAIQIRDGDGRISRTNEEWANSVRPFKDMDERGFDRACYYASLQAHSCVLDGFTNQVRKFEKAKAQPAHGTPER
;
A
#
# COMPACT_ATOMS: atom_id res chain seq x y z
N MET A 1 -49.17 19.68 3.55
CA MET A 1 -47.81 19.68 4.11
C MET A 1 -47.83 18.80 5.34
N THR A 2 -47.04 17.74 5.33
CA THR A 2 -46.92 16.85 6.49
C THR A 2 -46.11 17.55 7.60
N PRO A 3 -46.22 17.09 8.86
CA PRO A 3 -45.39 17.66 9.93
C PRO A 3 -43.90 17.62 9.64
N GLN A 4 -43.39 16.57 8.96
CA GLN A 4 -42.00 16.47 8.57
C GLN A 4 -41.62 17.50 7.49
N GLU A 5 -42.47 17.71 6.49
CA GLU A 5 -42.29 18.77 5.50
C GLU A 5 -42.25 20.17 6.14
N GLN A 6 -43.04 20.38 7.21
CA GLN A 6 -43.03 21.64 7.97
C GLN A 6 -41.71 21.83 8.73
N LEU A 7 -41.14 20.74 9.29
CA LEU A 7 -39.87 20.79 9.97
C LEU A 7 -38.72 21.11 8.99
N CYS A 8 -38.67 20.40 7.86
CA CYS A 8 -37.68 20.65 6.83
C CYS A 8 -37.75 22.08 6.27
N GLU A 9 -38.96 22.58 6.02
CA GLU A 9 -39.14 23.96 5.57
C GLU A 9 -38.66 24.98 6.61
N LYS A 10 -38.95 24.75 7.90
CA LYS A 10 -38.44 25.59 8.98
C LYS A 10 -36.92 25.61 9.05
N MET A 11 -36.28 24.42 8.93
CA MET A 11 -34.81 24.29 8.89
C MET A 11 -34.22 24.99 7.66
N ARG A 12 -34.83 24.87 6.48
CA ARG A 12 -34.39 25.60 5.28
C ARG A 12 -34.46 27.13 5.44
N GLN A 13 -35.54 27.62 6.05
CA GLN A 13 -35.64 29.05 6.34
C GLN A 13 -34.57 29.53 7.32
N GLU A 14 -34.21 28.72 8.28
CA GLU A 14 -33.11 28.98 9.22
C GLU A 14 -31.77 28.98 8.49
N GLN A 15 -31.53 28.04 7.59
CA GLN A 15 -30.33 27.97 6.76
C GLN A 15 -30.20 29.19 5.83
N ASN A 16 -31.29 29.62 5.21
CA ASN A 16 -31.32 30.81 4.36
C ASN A 16 -30.90 32.06 5.14
N LYS A 17 -31.42 32.24 6.37
CA LYS A 17 -31.00 33.36 7.23
C LYS A 17 -29.52 33.28 7.61
N TYR A 18 -29.01 32.06 7.84
CA TYR A 18 -27.60 31.88 8.12
C TYR A 18 -26.73 32.17 6.91
N TYR A 19 -27.16 31.76 5.71
CA TYR A 19 -26.51 32.08 4.44
C TYR A 19 -26.45 33.60 4.19
N ASP A 20 -27.57 34.31 4.38
CA ASP A 20 -27.64 35.77 4.20
C ASP A 20 -26.67 36.47 5.19
N TRP A 21 -26.63 36.01 6.43
CA TRP A 21 -25.68 36.53 7.41
C TRP A 21 -24.26 36.22 7.01
N LEU A 22 -23.94 34.99 6.61
CA LEU A 22 -22.61 34.53 6.28
C LEU A 22 -22.03 35.29 5.07
N THR A 23 -22.83 35.48 4.04
CA THR A 23 -22.41 36.20 2.82
C THR A 23 -22.14 37.69 3.04
N ALA A 24 -22.65 38.26 4.11
CA ALA A 24 -22.40 39.64 4.53
C ALA A 24 -21.08 39.76 5.34
N GLN A 25 -20.42 38.65 5.70
CA GLN A 25 -19.21 38.68 6.49
C GLN A 25 -17.94 38.87 5.64
N PRO A 26 -16.82 39.32 6.23
CA PRO A 26 -15.52 39.33 5.56
C PRO A 26 -15.10 37.90 5.13
N PRO A 27 -14.30 37.76 4.06
CA PRO A 27 -13.88 36.44 3.53
C PRO A 27 -13.26 35.50 4.58
N GLU A 28 -12.52 36.05 5.52
CA GLU A 28 -11.90 35.27 6.61
C GLU A 28 -12.95 34.66 7.55
N GLU A 29 -14.03 35.38 7.87
CA GLU A 29 -15.13 34.87 8.67
C GLU A 29 -15.97 33.86 7.89
N ILE A 30 -16.18 34.06 6.60
CA ILE A 30 -16.85 33.08 5.72
C ILE A 30 -16.11 31.74 5.80
N LEU A 31 -14.77 31.74 5.68
CA LEU A 31 -13.98 30.52 5.75
C LEU A 31 -14.05 29.82 7.13
N ARG A 32 -14.13 30.58 8.22
CA ARG A 32 -14.30 29.99 9.57
C ARG A 32 -15.62 29.26 9.75
N HIS A 33 -16.66 29.74 9.10
CA HIS A 33 -18.02 29.19 9.21
C HIS A 33 -18.42 28.26 8.04
N ALA A 34 -17.54 28.06 7.06
CA ALA A 34 -17.82 27.22 5.88
C ALA A 34 -18.17 25.78 6.26
N TYR A 35 -17.47 25.23 7.25
CA TYR A 35 -17.76 23.87 7.74
C TYR A 35 -19.14 23.79 8.41
N GLU A 36 -19.49 24.75 9.26
CA GLU A 36 -20.82 24.81 9.86
C GLU A 36 -21.90 24.89 8.80
N TYR A 37 -21.71 25.73 7.77
CA TYR A 37 -22.65 25.85 6.68
C TYR A 37 -22.89 24.51 5.98
N SER A 38 -21.83 23.77 5.61
CA SER A 38 -21.94 22.47 4.95
C SER A 38 -22.64 21.43 5.83
N VAL A 39 -22.26 21.35 7.12
CA VAL A 39 -22.90 20.39 8.05
C VAL A 39 -24.37 20.67 8.25
N ARG A 40 -24.77 21.94 8.29
CA ARG A 40 -26.18 22.33 8.40
C ARG A 40 -26.99 21.91 7.17
N GLU A 41 -26.40 21.97 5.97
CA GLU A 41 -27.01 21.44 4.75
C GLU A 41 -27.19 19.91 4.84
N ASP A 42 -26.16 19.19 5.31
CA ASP A 42 -26.21 17.74 5.49
C ASP A 42 -27.29 17.31 6.51
N ILE A 43 -27.48 18.09 7.58
CA ILE A 43 -28.53 17.86 8.58
C ILE A 43 -29.92 17.98 7.93
N ILE A 44 -30.13 18.96 7.06
CA ILE A 44 -31.41 19.13 6.35
C ILE A 44 -31.67 17.92 5.45
N LEU A 45 -30.67 17.52 4.62
CA LEU A 45 -30.76 16.37 3.74
C LEU A 45 -31.04 15.08 4.52
N ALA A 46 -30.32 14.83 5.61
CA ALA A 46 -30.57 13.69 6.48
C ALA A 46 -31.98 13.71 7.06
N THR A 47 -32.50 14.88 7.49
CA THR A 47 -33.85 15.02 8.04
C THR A 47 -34.92 14.72 6.99
N GLU A 48 -34.68 15.01 5.71
CA GLU A 48 -35.60 14.70 4.60
C GLU A 48 -35.68 13.19 4.33
N GLU A 49 -34.54 12.48 4.46
CA GLU A 49 -34.44 11.05 4.19
C GLU A 49 -34.85 10.17 5.38
N MET A 50 -34.81 10.69 6.60
CA MET A 50 -35.15 9.97 7.82
C MET A 50 -36.66 9.78 7.98
N ASN A 51 -37.08 8.65 8.56
CA ASN A 51 -38.44 8.39 8.99
C ASN A 51 -38.62 8.77 10.46
N LEU A 52 -38.77 10.07 10.74
CA LEU A 52 -39.07 10.56 12.08
C LEU A 52 -40.52 10.24 12.47
N THR A 53 -40.71 9.83 13.72
CA THR A 53 -42.08 9.66 14.26
C THR A 53 -42.75 11.01 14.44
N PRO A 54 -44.14 11.06 14.36
CA PRO A 54 -44.86 12.30 14.57
C PRO A 54 -44.59 12.96 15.92
N ALA A 55 -44.23 12.19 16.94
CA ALA A 55 -43.85 12.71 18.25
C ALA A 55 -42.49 13.44 18.19
N GLN A 56 -41.48 12.85 17.56
CA GLN A 56 -40.16 13.45 17.38
C GLN A 56 -40.27 14.76 16.58
N VAL A 57 -40.98 14.74 15.48
CA VAL A 57 -41.19 15.95 14.65
C VAL A 57 -41.86 17.08 15.46
N ARG A 58 -42.87 16.78 16.26
CA ARG A 58 -43.54 17.79 17.11
C ARG A 58 -42.58 18.40 18.14
N GLU A 59 -41.70 17.59 18.73
CA GLU A 59 -40.71 18.10 19.69
C GLU A 59 -39.70 19.02 19.03
N LEU A 60 -39.15 18.61 17.87
CA LEU A 60 -38.21 19.45 17.10
C LEU A 60 -38.86 20.77 16.63
N LEU A 61 -40.15 20.74 16.23
CA LEU A 61 -40.87 21.94 15.81
C LEU A 61 -41.08 22.96 16.94
N LYS A 62 -41.03 22.56 18.22
CA LYS A 62 -41.08 23.49 19.37
C LYS A 62 -39.86 24.38 19.50
N SER A 63 -38.72 23.91 19.03
CA SER A 63 -37.50 24.73 19.03
C SER A 63 -37.66 25.95 18.12
N PRO A 64 -37.23 27.13 18.51
CA PRO A 64 -37.18 28.29 17.62
C PRO A 64 -36.15 28.13 16.49
N ALA A 65 -35.09 27.33 16.72
CA ALA A 65 -33.98 27.12 15.79
C ALA A 65 -33.55 25.65 15.76
N PRO A 66 -34.42 24.74 15.23
CA PRO A 66 -34.13 23.30 15.27
C PRO A 66 -32.85 22.89 14.54
N LEU A 67 -32.49 23.56 13.47
CA LEU A 67 -31.25 23.27 12.72
C LEU A 67 -30.01 23.62 13.54
N ALA A 68 -30.00 24.79 14.17
CA ALA A 68 -28.87 25.20 15.02
C ALA A 68 -28.73 24.30 16.26
N ASP A 69 -29.84 23.85 16.85
CA ASP A 69 -29.82 22.94 18.00
C ASP A 69 -29.19 21.59 17.60
N VAL A 70 -29.59 21.00 16.48
CA VAL A 70 -29.00 19.75 15.98
C VAL A 70 -27.53 19.93 15.64
N TYR A 71 -27.16 21.04 14.99
CA TYR A 71 -25.77 21.34 14.71
C TYR A 71 -24.91 21.46 16.00
N LYS A 72 -25.44 22.14 17.02
CA LYS A 72 -24.78 22.27 18.31
C LYS A 72 -24.52 20.92 18.99
N ASP A 73 -25.44 19.98 18.85
CA ASP A 73 -25.25 18.63 19.38
C ASP A 73 -24.27 17.83 18.53
N PHE A 74 -24.35 17.93 17.21
CA PHE A 74 -23.39 17.33 16.29
C PHE A 74 -21.95 17.83 16.54
N SER A 75 -21.78 19.15 16.77
CA SER A 75 -20.46 19.75 16.99
C SER A 75 -19.77 19.29 18.29
N LYS A 76 -20.48 18.66 19.21
CA LYS A 76 -19.93 18.06 20.44
C LYS A 76 -19.49 16.61 20.24
N LEU A 77 -19.91 15.97 19.15
CA LEU A 77 -19.52 14.60 18.87
C LEU A 77 -18.04 14.59 18.43
N GLU A 78 -17.24 13.76 19.08
CA GLU A 78 -15.93 13.42 18.55
C GLU A 78 -16.14 12.61 17.28
N THR A 79 -16.05 13.29 16.13
CA THR A 79 -16.07 12.59 14.84
C THR A 79 -14.69 12.03 14.60
N ASP A 80 -14.62 10.78 14.16
CA ASP A 80 -13.37 10.07 13.78
C ASP A 80 -12.76 10.63 12.47
N TYR A 81 -13.22 11.83 12.07
CA TYR A 81 -12.86 12.49 10.81
C TYR A 81 -11.33 12.70 10.69
N MET A 82 -10.68 13.14 11.78
CA MET A 82 -9.25 13.38 11.74
C MET A 82 -8.42 12.09 11.64
N SER A 83 -8.91 10.97 12.17
CA SER A 83 -8.24 9.68 11.97
C SER A 83 -8.40 9.20 10.54
N ILE A 84 -9.56 9.43 9.91
CA ILE A 84 -9.77 9.14 8.48
C ILE A 84 -8.86 10.00 7.61
N VAL A 85 -8.72 11.30 7.91
CA VAL A 85 -7.80 12.19 7.20
C VAL A 85 -6.35 11.73 7.37
N ALA A 86 -5.93 11.37 8.58
CA ALA A 86 -4.60 10.86 8.85
C ALA A 86 -4.33 9.58 8.04
N GLN A 87 -5.26 8.64 8.05
CA GLN A 87 -5.15 7.40 7.27
C GLN A 87 -5.03 7.69 5.76
N CYS A 88 -5.85 8.60 5.22
CA CYS A 88 -5.74 8.98 3.79
C CYS A 88 -4.37 9.59 3.44
N VAL A 89 -3.78 10.36 4.36
CA VAL A 89 -2.44 10.94 4.16
C VAL A 89 -1.39 9.83 4.16
N GLU A 90 -1.46 8.89 5.11
CA GLU A 90 -0.56 7.74 5.21
C GLU A 90 -0.67 6.85 3.97
N ASP A 91 -1.88 6.46 3.58
CA ASP A 91 -2.13 5.65 2.39
C ASP A 91 -1.59 6.31 1.12
N ARG A 92 -1.77 7.63 0.99
CA ARG A 92 -1.24 8.37 -0.15
C ARG A 92 0.28 8.44 -0.16
N ALA A 93 0.90 8.62 1.00
CA ALA A 93 2.36 8.62 1.14
C ALA A 93 2.93 7.24 0.76
N ASP A 94 2.30 6.17 1.25
CA ASP A 94 2.69 4.80 0.93
C ASP A 94 2.54 4.48 -0.56
N ASP A 95 1.46 4.92 -1.20
CA ASP A 95 1.26 4.76 -2.65
C ASP A 95 2.33 5.49 -3.48
N LEU A 96 2.74 6.67 -3.04
CA LEU A 96 3.81 7.42 -3.71
C LEU A 96 5.16 6.73 -3.54
N LEU A 97 5.47 6.24 -2.34
CA LEU A 97 6.67 5.47 -2.07
C LEU A 97 6.72 4.17 -2.88
N LYS A 98 5.61 3.44 -2.98
CA LYS A 98 5.51 2.25 -3.83
C LYS A 98 5.77 2.57 -5.31
N LYS A 99 5.20 3.67 -5.82
CA LYS A 99 5.41 4.12 -7.20
C LYS A 99 6.87 4.50 -7.46
N GLU A 100 7.51 5.21 -6.53
CA GLU A 100 8.92 5.56 -6.63
C GLU A 100 9.82 4.31 -6.62
N GLN A 101 9.53 3.35 -5.73
CA GLN A 101 10.25 2.08 -5.67
C GLN A 101 10.06 1.23 -6.93
N GLN A 102 8.89 1.28 -7.57
CA GLN A 102 8.65 0.60 -8.85
C GLN A 102 9.44 1.24 -10.00
N GLN A 103 9.55 2.57 -10.01
CA GLN A 103 10.29 3.32 -11.05
C GLN A 103 11.80 3.27 -10.84
N ASN A 104 12.24 3.31 -9.59
CA ASN A 104 13.64 3.26 -9.16
C ASN A 104 13.80 2.30 -7.98
N PRO A 105 13.76 0.98 -8.22
CA PRO A 105 13.94 0.04 -7.13
C PRO A 105 15.30 0.26 -6.47
N PRO A 106 15.37 0.40 -5.14
CA PRO A 106 16.63 0.59 -4.43
C PRO A 106 17.63 -0.48 -4.85
N LYS A 107 18.84 -0.07 -5.21
CA LYS A 107 19.87 -0.98 -5.69
C LYS A 107 20.19 -2.05 -4.65
N VAL A 108 20.43 -3.27 -5.11
CA VAL A 108 20.89 -4.34 -4.24
C VAL A 108 22.29 -4.02 -3.76
N TYR A 109 22.48 -3.97 -2.46
CA TYR A 109 23.83 -3.84 -1.88
C TYR A 109 24.53 -5.21 -1.93
N ARG A 110 25.63 -5.30 -2.66
CA ARG A 110 26.27 -6.58 -3.00
C ARG A 110 27.54 -6.88 -2.18
N GLN A 111 27.98 -5.91 -1.35
CA GLN A 111 29.16 -6.06 -0.53
C GLN A 111 28.81 -6.55 0.89
N SER A 112 29.83 -7.02 1.63
CA SER A 112 29.65 -7.48 3.00
C SER A 112 29.38 -6.33 3.98
N ILE A 113 28.83 -6.66 5.15
CA ILE A 113 28.67 -5.70 6.26
C ILE A 113 30.02 -5.11 6.71
N THR A 114 31.10 -5.89 6.62
CA THR A 114 32.45 -5.43 6.96
C THR A 114 32.90 -4.34 6.00
N TYR A 115 32.67 -4.54 4.70
CA TYR A 115 32.94 -3.52 3.69
C TYR A 115 32.11 -2.26 3.94
N ALA A 116 30.82 -2.41 4.22
CA ALA A 116 29.93 -1.29 4.50
C ALA A 116 30.38 -0.46 5.71
N ARG A 117 30.88 -1.12 6.78
CA ARG A 117 31.44 -0.44 7.95
C ARG A 117 32.70 0.37 7.61
N GLN A 118 33.58 -0.16 6.77
CA GLN A 118 34.82 0.50 6.36
C GLN A 118 34.58 1.72 5.45
N HIS A 119 33.46 1.72 4.70
CA HIS A 119 33.15 2.76 3.72
C HIS A 119 32.01 3.70 4.15
N ASN A 120 31.55 3.62 5.41
CA ASN A 120 30.42 4.40 5.94
C ASN A 120 29.08 4.18 5.19
N GLU A 121 28.88 2.98 4.64
CA GLU A 121 27.69 2.59 3.85
C GLU A 121 26.72 1.68 4.64
N VAL A 122 26.84 1.63 5.97
CA VAL A 122 26.05 0.73 6.84
C VAL A 122 24.54 0.96 6.68
N GLN A 123 24.11 2.21 6.46
CA GLN A 123 22.71 2.54 6.25
C GLN A 123 22.20 1.89 4.96
N GLN A 124 22.89 2.04 3.86
CA GLN A 124 22.55 1.45 2.56
C GLN A 124 22.53 -0.09 2.63
N TYR A 125 23.48 -0.69 3.35
CA TYR A 125 23.48 -2.12 3.61
C TYR A 125 22.23 -2.56 4.36
N ARG A 126 21.86 -1.88 5.48
CA ARG A 126 20.69 -2.21 6.29
C ARG A 126 19.38 -2.07 5.52
N GLU A 127 19.22 -1.01 4.73
CA GLU A 127 18.06 -0.80 3.89
C GLU A 127 17.92 -1.89 2.83
N SER A 128 19.02 -2.21 2.13
CA SER A 128 19.03 -3.29 1.15
C SER A 128 18.75 -4.65 1.80
N TYR A 129 19.25 -4.90 3.00
CA TYR A 129 19.04 -6.14 3.74
C TYR A 129 17.54 -6.30 4.09
N ARG A 130 16.89 -5.28 4.66
CA ARG A 130 15.44 -5.29 4.97
C ARG A 130 14.58 -5.52 3.74
N LEU A 131 14.97 -4.93 2.61
CA LEU A 131 14.26 -5.15 1.34
C LEU A 131 14.47 -6.57 0.81
N ASN A 132 15.62 -7.18 1.07
CA ASN A 132 15.84 -8.60 0.73
C ASN A 132 14.98 -9.53 1.58
N GLU A 133 14.79 -9.23 2.89
CA GLU A 133 13.87 -9.97 3.78
C GLU A 133 12.45 -9.92 3.23
N ARG A 134 11.92 -8.72 2.98
CA ARG A 134 10.57 -8.54 2.41
C ARG A 134 10.42 -9.23 1.05
N CYS A 135 11.42 -9.15 0.20
CA CYS A 135 11.42 -9.86 -1.09
C CYS A 135 11.38 -11.38 -0.91
N GLY A 136 12.07 -11.92 0.10
CA GLY A 136 12.01 -13.34 0.45
C GLY A 136 10.62 -13.76 0.92
N ASP A 137 9.99 -12.94 1.76
CA ASP A 137 8.62 -13.17 2.23
C ASP A 137 7.63 -13.13 1.07
N GLU A 138 7.78 -12.17 0.15
CA GLU A 138 6.94 -12.05 -1.04
C GLU A 138 7.12 -13.24 -2.00
N ILE A 139 8.34 -13.74 -2.18
CA ILE A 139 8.59 -14.98 -2.96
C ILE A 139 7.84 -16.16 -2.32
N ASN A 140 7.88 -16.31 -0.98
CA ASN A 140 7.13 -17.33 -0.28
C ASN A 140 5.61 -17.17 -0.50
N GLY A 141 5.08 -15.96 -0.37
CA GLY A 141 3.68 -15.64 -0.58
C GLY A 141 3.23 -15.90 -2.02
N ALA A 142 4.01 -15.44 -3.00
CA ALA A 142 3.73 -15.66 -4.42
C ALA A 142 3.74 -17.16 -4.79
N ILE A 143 4.69 -17.93 -4.25
CA ILE A 143 4.71 -19.38 -4.45
C ILE A 143 3.48 -20.03 -3.80
N ALA A 144 3.14 -19.68 -2.56
CA ALA A 144 1.97 -20.23 -1.88
C ALA A 144 0.66 -19.92 -2.60
N LEU A 145 0.54 -18.73 -3.20
CA LEU A 145 -0.65 -18.29 -3.94
C LEU A 145 -0.78 -18.97 -5.31
N HIS A 146 0.34 -19.17 -6.00
CA HIS A 146 0.34 -19.61 -7.42
C HIS A 146 0.76 -21.07 -7.61
N TYR A 147 1.05 -21.83 -6.56
CA TYR A 147 1.40 -23.24 -6.65
C TYR A 147 0.20 -24.12 -6.34
N ASP A 148 -0.24 -24.90 -7.33
CA ASP A 148 -1.42 -25.78 -7.21
C ASP A 148 -1.13 -27.19 -6.64
N GLY A 149 0.10 -27.43 -6.19
CA GLY A 149 0.59 -28.72 -5.72
C GLY A 149 1.34 -29.52 -6.79
N MET A 150 1.24 -29.14 -8.06
CA MET A 150 1.96 -29.77 -9.18
C MET A 150 2.74 -28.75 -10.03
N ARG A 151 2.17 -27.58 -10.24
CA ARG A 151 2.76 -26.55 -11.11
C ARG A 151 2.72 -25.17 -10.47
N LEU A 152 3.73 -24.37 -10.78
CA LEU A 152 3.80 -22.98 -10.41
C LEU A 152 3.25 -22.13 -11.56
N GLY A 153 2.22 -21.33 -11.30
CA GLY A 153 1.60 -20.44 -12.29
C GLY A 153 2.53 -19.28 -12.68
N ASP A 154 2.37 -18.79 -13.90
CA ASP A 154 3.23 -17.74 -14.49
C ASP A 154 3.10 -16.37 -13.79
N GLY A 155 2.04 -16.14 -13.01
CA GLY A 155 1.81 -14.90 -12.25
C GLY A 155 2.78 -14.68 -11.09
N ALA A 156 3.32 -15.75 -10.50
CA ALA A 156 4.16 -15.69 -9.30
C ALA A 156 5.40 -14.80 -9.48
N VAL A 157 6.11 -14.96 -10.58
CA VAL A 157 7.33 -14.17 -10.88
C VAL A 157 6.98 -12.72 -11.17
N LYS A 158 5.89 -12.48 -11.91
CA LYS A 158 5.46 -11.13 -12.27
C LYS A 158 5.15 -10.31 -11.01
N GLN A 159 4.42 -10.86 -10.06
CA GLN A 159 4.07 -10.24 -8.79
C GLN A 159 5.34 -9.77 -8.04
N VAL A 160 6.30 -10.65 -7.82
CA VAL A 160 7.53 -10.33 -7.07
C VAL A 160 8.41 -9.31 -7.81
N VAL A 161 8.54 -9.46 -9.13
CA VAL A 161 9.38 -8.57 -9.94
C VAL A 161 8.78 -7.17 -10.08
N GLU A 162 7.46 -7.03 -10.12
CA GLU A 162 6.79 -5.73 -10.15
C GLU A 162 6.99 -4.96 -8.84
N GLU A 163 7.05 -5.64 -7.72
CA GLU A 163 7.19 -4.99 -6.41
C GLU A 163 8.66 -4.71 -6.03
N TYR A 164 9.55 -5.69 -6.21
CA TYR A 164 10.95 -5.60 -5.74
C TYR A 164 12.00 -5.40 -6.84
N GLY A 165 11.59 -5.45 -8.09
CA GLY A 165 12.47 -5.39 -9.24
C GLY A 165 13.21 -6.69 -9.53
N LEU A 166 13.58 -6.89 -10.80
CA LEU A 166 14.23 -8.12 -11.27
C LEU A 166 15.56 -8.40 -10.57
N GLU A 167 16.39 -7.38 -10.36
CA GLU A 167 17.73 -7.55 -9.77
C GLU A 167 17.68 -8.02 -8.32
N ARG A 168 16.74 -7.53 -7.53
CA ARG A 168 16.57 -7.98 -6.15
C ARG A 168 15.98 -9.38 -6.09
N THR A 169 14.96 -9.66 -6.88
CA THR A 169 14.38 -11.02 -7.00
C THR A 169 15.45 -12.04 -7.34
N LYS A 170 16.29 -11.75 -8.34
CA LYS A 170 17.43 -12.60 -8.73
C LYS A 170 18.42 -12.81 -7.56
N TYR A 171 18.76 -11.73 -6.86
CA TYR A 171 19.75 -11.78 -5.78
C TYR A 171 19.27 -12.63 -4.59
N VAL A 172 18.00 -12.47 -4.18
CA VAL A 172 17.41 -13.27 -3.10
C VAL A 172 17.26 -14.74 -3.49
N LEU A 173 16.82 -15.01 -4.72
CA LEU A 173 16.75 -16.38 -5.24
C LEU A 173 18.12 -17.06 -5.35
N ALA A 174 19.14 -16.33 -5.82
CA ALA A 174 20.49 -16.85 -5.89
C ALA A 174 21.01 -17.24 -4.50
N ALA A 175 20.75 -16.41 -3.49
CA ALA A 175 21.07 -16.73 -2.10
C ALA A 175 20.32 -17.99 -1.61
N ALA A 176 19.02 -18.10 -1.91
CA ALA A 176 18.19 -19.24 -1.51
C ALA A 176 18.66 -20.57 -2.14
N ILE A 177 19.15 -20.54 -3.36
CA ILE A 177 19.76 -21.70 -4.03
C ILE A 177 21.11 -22.04 -3.40
N GLN A 178 21.97 -21.04 -3.14
CA GLN A 178 23.28 -21.26 -2.52
C GLN A 178 23.20 -21.84 -1.11
N ILE A 179 22.14 -21.54 -0.35
CA ILE A 179 21.88 -22.13 0.97
C ILE A 179 21.53 -23.62 0.86
N ARG A 180 20.98 -24.04 -0.29
CA ARG A 180 20.62 -25.44 -0.60
C ARG A 180 21.69 -26.15 -1.43
N ASP A 181 22.92 -25.69 -1.36
CA ASP A 181 24.05 -26.31 -2.05
C ASP A 181 24.14 -27.83 -1.70
N GLY A 182 24.29 -28.66 -2.72
CA GLY A 182 24.26 -30.11 -2.59
C GLY A 182 22.85 -30.75 -2.52
N ASP A 183 21.77 -29.97 -2.61
CA ASP A 183 20.44 -30.54 -2.77
C ASP A 183 20.21 -30.94 -4.24
N GLY A 184 20.32 -32.23 -4.55
CA GLY A 184 20.16 -32.77 -5.92
C GLY A 184 18.80 -32.49 -6.60
N ARG A 185 17.88 -31.78 -5.93
CA ARG A 185 16.61 -31.31 -6.49
C ARG A 185 16.70 -29.92 -7.11
N ILE A 186 17.82 -29.23 -6.91
CA ILE A 186 18.15 -28.00 -7.63
C ILE A 186 18.95 -28.39 -8.87
N SER A 187 18.59 -27.81 -10.00
CA SER A 187 19.31 -28.07 -11.25
C SER A 187 20.68 -27.40 -11.24
N ARG A 188 21.70 -28.11 -11.76
CA ARG A 188 23.06 -27.59 -11.87
C ARG A 188 23.12 -26.24 -12.60
N THR A 189 22.26 -26.05 -13.60
CA THR A 189 22.18 -24.78 -14.33
C THR A 189 21.69 -23.63 -13.47
N ASN A 190 20.86 -23.89 -12.45
CA ASN A 190 20.42 -22.88 -11.49
C ASN A 190 21.47 -22.65 -10.38
N GLU A 191 22.22 -23.65 -10.00
CA GLU A 191 23.38 -23.48 -9.10
C GLU A 191 24.47 -22.61 -9.75
N GLU A 192 24.83 -22.88 -11.01
CA GLU A 192 25.78 -22.07 -11.78
C GLU A 192 25.28 -20.62 -11.96
N TRP A 193 24.01 -20.47 -12.28
CA TRP A 193 23.36 -19.15 -12.36
C TRP A 193 23.39 -18.41 -11.01
N ALA A 194 23.04 -19.06 -9.91
CA ALA A 194 23.06 -18.44 -8.60
C ALA A 194 24.47 -17.92 -8.22
N ASN A 195 25.50 -18.71 -8.52
CA ASN A 195 26.88 -18.31 -8.29
C ASN A 195 27.31 -17.14 -9.20
N SER A 196 26.75 -17.01 -10.40
CA SER A 196 27.02 -15.87 -11.28
C SER A 196 26.31 -14.59 -10.81
N VAL A 197 25.09 -14.71 -10.26
CA VAL A 197 24.31 -13.57 -9.77
C VAL A 197 24.85 -13.05 -8.44
N ARG A 198 25.28 -13.96 -7.57
CA ARG A 198 25.79 -13.66 -6.22
C ARG A 198 27.16 -14.34 -6.01
N PRO A 199 28.25 -13.79 -6.58
CA PRO A 199 29.58 -14.39 -6.49
C PRO A 199 30.21 -14.23 -5.10
N PHE A 200 29.75 -13.28 -4.28
CA PHE A 200 30.30 -13.01 -2.95
C PHE A 200 29.27 -13.32 -1.86
N LYS A 201 29.69 -14.05 -0.84
CA LYS A 201 28.92 -14.36 0.35
C LYS A 201 29.22 -13.34 1.44
N ASP A 202 28.21 -12.90 2.18
CA ASP A 202 28.36 -12.00 3.33
C ASP A 202 28.50 -12.82 4.61
N MET A 203 29.70 -13.28 4.88
CA MET A 203 30.00 -14.17 6.01
C MET A 203 29.94 -13.42 7.34
N ASP A 204 29.28 -13.98 8.33
CA ASP A 204 29.31 -13.52 9.71
C ASP A 204 30.59 -14.02 10.45
N GLU A 205 30.76 -13.61 11.71
CA GLU A 205 31.87 -13.99 12.56
C GLU A 205 31.94 -15.50 12.85
N ARG A 206 30.84 -16.22 12.65
CA ARG A 206 30.70 -17.66 12.84
C ARG A 206 30.94 -18.45 11.54
N GLY A 207 31.18 -17.75 10.43
CA GLY A 207 31.36 -18.37 9.13
C GLY A 207 30.06 -18.74 8.41
N PHE A 208 28.91 -18.19 8.84
CA PHE A 208 27.64 -18.35 8.15
C PHE A 208 27.36 -17.17 7.21
N ASP A 209 26.83 -17.47 6.04
CA ASP A 209 26.37 -16.45 5.13
C ASP A 209 25.10 -15.77 5.69
N ARG A 210 25.17 -14.46 5.91
CA ARG A 210 24.03 -13.66 6.43
C ARG A 210 22.79 -13.74 5.56
N ALA A 211 22.92 -14.15 4.32
CA ALA A 211 21.78 -14.38 3.45
C ALA A 211 20.84 -15.49 3.95
N CYS A 212 21.30 -16.41 4.82
CA CYS A 212 20.44 -17.43 5.40
C CYS A 212 19.24 -16.86 6.15
N TYR A 213 19.34 -15.63 6.68
CA TYR A 213 18.26 -14.99 7.42
C TYR A 213 17.11 -14.50 6.52
N TYR A 214 17.40 -14.07 5.29
CA TYR A 214 16.37 -13.57 4.36
C TYR A 214 16.07 -14.51 3.19
N ALA A 215 16.91 -15.51 2.94
CA ALA A 215 16.77 -16.41 1.81
C ALA A 215 16.41 -17.85 2.22
N SER A 216 16.09 -18.11 3.50
CA SER A 216 15.56 -19.38 3.97
C SER A 216 14.10 -19.55 3.55
N LEU A 217 13.86 -19.66 2.23
CA LEU A 217 12.52 -19.78 1.66
C LEU A 217 11.87 -21.11 2.06
N GLN A 218 10.56 -21.08 2.35
CA GLN A 218 9.81 -22.24 2.82
C GLN A 218 9.49 -23.25 1.71
N ALA A 219 9.53 -22.80 0.45
CA ALA A 219 9.20 -23.64 -0.69
C ALA A 219 10.13 -24.86 -0.81
N HIS A 220 9.56 -25.99 -1.22
CA HIS A 220 10.34 -27.18 -1.56
C HIS A 220 11.33 -26.88 -2.69
N SER A 221 12.50 -27.51 -2.66
CA SER A 221 13.60 -27.22 -3.60
C SER A 221 13.22 -27.35 -5.08
N CYS A 222 12.39 -28.33 -5.45
CA CYS A 222 11.90 -28.46 -6.82
C CYS A 222 11.02 -27.25 -7.25
N VAL A 223 10.20 -26.70 -6.33
CA VAL A 223 9.35 -25.54 -6.62
C VAL A 223 10.20 -24.30 -6.78
N LEU A 224 11.21 -24.16 -5.92
CA LEU A 224 12.18 -23.07 -6.01
C LEU A 224 13.00 -23.14 -7.32
N ASP A 225 13.42 -24.32 -7.73
CA ASP A 225 14.09 -24.53 -9.04
C ASP A 225 13.18 -24.11 -10.19
N GLY A 226 11.89 -24.49 -10.13
CA GLY A 226 10.87 -24.06 -11.09
C GLY A 226 10.67 -22.55 -11.14
N PHE A 227 10.56 -21.90 -9.98
CA PHE A 227 10.45 -20.43 -9.85
C PHE A 227 11.67 -19.74 -10.45
N THR A 228 12.88 -20.24 -10.16
CA THR A 228 14.11 -19.71 -10.71
C THR A 228 14.13 -19.84 -12.25
N ASN A 229 13.69 -20.94 -12.80
CA ASN A 229 13.60 -21.11 -14.24
C ASN A 229 12.62 -20.10 -14.88
N GLN A 230 11.50 -19.77 -14.22
CA GLN A 230 10.59 -18.72 -14.68
C GLN A 230 11.24 -17.32 -14.62
N VAL A 231 11.96 -16.99 -13.54
CA VAL A 231 12.69 -15.70 -13.43
C VAL A 231 13.73 -15.56 -14.55
N ARG A 232 14.48 -16.61 -14.84
CA ARG A 232 15.47 -16.62 -15.95
C ARG A 232 14.82 -16.45 -17.33
N LYS A 233 13.62 -17.03 -17.54
CA LYS A 233 12.84 -16.80 -18.75
C LYS A 233 12.37 -15.36 -18.85
N PHE A 234 11.86 -14.80 -17.74
CA PHE A 234 11.42 -13.42 -17.67
C PHE A 234 12.58 -12.43 -17.96
N GLU A 235 13.76 -12.69 -17.43
CA GLU A 235 14.98 -11.91 -17.72
C GLU A 235 15.31 -11.91 -19.22
N LYS A 236 15.32 -13.08 -19.83
CA LYS A 236 15.59 -13.23 -21.28
C LYS A 236 14.56 -12.51 -22.14
N ALA A 237 13.28 -12.57 -21.78
CA ALA A 237 12.22 -11.88 -22.49
C ALA A 237 12.36 -10.35 -22.42
N LYS A 238 12.79 -9.81 -21.28
CA LYS A 238 13.08 -8.36 -21.14
C LYS A 238 14.35 -7.92 -21.89
N ALA A 239 15.30 -8.79 -22.07
CA ALA A 239 16.56 -8.48 -22.78
C ALA A 239 16.43 -8.49 -24.31
N GLN A 240 15.36 -9.07 -24.87
CA GLN A 240 15.11 -9.05 -26.32
C GLN A 240 14.41 -7.72 -26.68
N PRO A 241 15.02 -6.86 -27.55
CA PRO A 241 14.33 -5.69 -28.05
C PRO A 241 13.10 -6.14 -28.84
N ALA A 242 11.97 -5.46 -28.64
CA ALA A 242 10.78 -5.68 -29.45
C ALA A 242 11.14 -5.58 -30.93
N HIS A 243 11.11 -6.69 -31.65
CA HIS A 243 11.28 -6.70 -33.10
C HIS A 243 10.15 -5.85 -33.68
N GLY A 244 10.53 -4.69 -34.22
CA GLY A 244 9.62 -3.82 -34.94
C GLY A 244 8.94 -4.60 -36.06
N THR A 245 7.62 -4.56 -36.06
CA THR A 245 6.80 -5.05 -37.16
C THR A 245 7.24 -4.29 -38.43
N PRO A 246 7.64 -4.92 -39.50
CA PRO A 246 7.91 -4.23 -40.76
C PRO A 246 6.60 -3.62 -41.25
N GLU A 247 6.52 -2.31 -41.36
CA GLU A 247 5.46 -1.64 -42.09
C GLU A 247 5.46 -2.16 -43.55
N ARG A 248 4.27 -2.61 -43.96
CA ARG A 248 3.93 -2.87 -45.35
C ARG A 248 3.01 -1.77 -45.85
#